data_7924ebfe7d47da9d1371f622a46e5528
#
_entry.id   7924ebfe7d47da9d1371f622a46e5528
#
_cell.length_a   1.000
_cell.length_b   1.000
_cell.length_c   1.000
_cell.angle_alpha   90.00
_cell.angle_beta   90.00
_cell.angle_gamma   90.00
#
_symmetry.space_group_name_H-M   'P 1'
#
loop_
_entity.id
_entity.type
_entity.pdbx_description
1 polymer ?
#
loop_
_entity_poly.entity_id
_entity_poly.type
_entity_poly.pdbx_seq_one_letter_code
_entity_poly.pdbx_strand_id
1 'polypeptide(L)'
;VTEAGYVPEAGDLIWTDFDPTRGREQSGRRPALVVSARTFTAHTGLAVVCPITSRVRPFPTSVVLPPGLPVAGEILVSHVRSIDTLARPVRYAGACVPSPLAQVVRAKLYSFITI
;
A
#
# COMPACT_ATOMS: atom_id res chain seq x y z
N VAL A 1 1.51 15.54 -0.45
CA VAL A 1 2.50 15.80 -1.47
C VAL A 1 3.51 14.70 -1.52
N THR A 2 3.78 14.18 -2.70
CA THR A 2 4.70 13.09 -2.88
C THR A 2 6.12 13.57 -2.82
N GLU A 3 7.02 12.74 -2.28
CA GLU A 3 8.40 13.02 -2.26
C GLU A 3 8.88 13.35 -3.66
N ALA A 4 9.73 14.34 -3.81
CA ALA A 4 10.13 14.82 -5.12
C ALA A 4 10.79 13.72 -5.94
N GLY A 5 10.38 13.57 -7.16
CA GLY A 5 10.96 12.60 -8.07
C GLY A 5 10.53 11.17 -7.87
N TYR A 6 9.75 10.89 -6.83
CA TYR A 6 9.35 9.52 -6.59
C TYR A 6 7.98 9.23 -7.20
N VAL A 7 7.91 8.20 -8.03
CA VAL A 7 6.65 7.72 -8.57
C VAL A 7 6.52 6.27 -8.11
N PRO A 8 5.49 5.95 -7.33
CA PRO A 8 5.33 4.59 -6.80
C PRO A 8 5.25 3.50 -7.87
N GLU A 9 5.87 2.39 -7.58
CA GLU A 9 5.86 1.23 -8.46
C GLU A 9 5.23 0.06 -7.73
N ALA A 10 4.61 -0.84 -8.44
CA ALA A 10 4.01 -2.03 -7.84
C ALA A 10 5.06 -2.79 -7.04
N GLY A 11 4.73 -3.16 -5.85
CA GLY A 11 5.64 -3.85 -4.93
C GLY A 11 6.31 -2.93 -3.94
N ASP A 12 6.28 -1.62 -4.15
CA ASP A 12 6.91 -0.70 -3.21
C ASP A 12 6.16 -0.62 -1.89
N LEU A 13 6.92 -0.54 -0.81
CA LEU A 13 6.34 -0.21 0.50
C LEU A 13 6.44 1.30 0.65
N ILE A 14 5.37 1.93 1.05
CA ILE A 14 5.31 3.38 1.19
C ILE A 14 4.68 3.79 2.51
N TRP A 15 4.88 5.04 2.89
CA TRP A 15 4.18 5.67 4.00
C TRP A 15 3.29 6.74 3.40
N THR A 16 2.06 6.83 3.84
CA THR A 16 1.13 7.85 3.37
C THR A 16 0.06 8.10 4.41
N ASP A 17 -0.67 9.21 4.27
CA ASP A 17 -1.80 9.50 5.10
C ASP A 17 -2.99 8.96 4.40
N PHE A 18 -3.74 8.07 5.05
CA PHE A 18 -4.87 7.49 4.39
C PHE A 18 -6.08 8.32 4.46
N ASP A 19 -6.23 9.20 5.40
CA ASP A 19 -7.41 9.95 5.37
C ASP A 19 -7.33 11.13 6.07
N PRO A 20 -8.13 11.94 5.76
CA PRO A 20 -8.32 13.11 6.39
C PRO A 20 -9.17 12.63 7.39
N THR A 21 -8.80 12.16 8.35
CA THR A 21 -9.66 11.71 9.25
C THR A 21 -10.61 12.59 9.68
N ARG A 22 -11.56 12.20 10.23
CA ARG A 22 -12.48 12.97 10.75
C ARG A 22 -12.23 13.06 12.13
N GLY A 23 -12.31 14.05 12.70
CA GLY A 23 -12.25 14.24 14.12
C GLY A 23 -10.93 13.90 14.68
N ARG A 24 -10.89 13.29 15.76
CA ARG A 24 -9.77 13.13 16.46
C ARG A 24 -8.89 12.05 16.12
N GLU A 25 -9.12 11.40 15.20
CA GLU A 25 -8.41 10.36 14.86
C GLU A 25 -7.00 10.64 14.59
N GLN A 26 -6.14 9.92 14.92
CA GLN A 26 -4.84 10.12 14.68
C GLN A 26 -4.55 9.95 13.36
N SER A 27 -4.32 10.80 12.69
CA SER A 27 -4.13 10.70 11.35
C SER A 27 -2.83 10.21 11.00
N GLY A 28 -1.98 10.05 11.58
CA GLY A 28 -0.75 9.74 11.22
C GLY A 28 -0.48 9.01 10.00
N ARG A 29 0.72 8.87 9.59
CA ARG A 29 1.10 8.18 8.49
C ARG A 29 0.97 6.74 8.70
N ARG A 30 0.61 6.00 7.71
CA ARG A 30 0.46 4.59 7.76
C ARG A 30 1.17 3.97 6.60
N PRO A 31 1.68 2.74 6.77
CA PRO A 31 2.34 2.07 5.65
C PRO A 31 1.35 1.42 4.71
N ALA A 32 1.75 1.22 3.49
CA ALA A 32 0.93 0.56 2.49
C ALA A 32 1.80 -0.11 1.45
N LEU A 33 1.23 -1.07 0.74
CA LEU A 33 1.88 -1.74 -0.37
C LEU A 33 1.28 -1.21 -1.66
N VAL A 34 2.09 -0.77 -2.59
CA VAL A 34 1.64 -0.30 -3.89
C VAL A 34 1.39 -1.51 -4.77
N VAL A 35 0.23 -1.57 -5.42
CA VAL A 35 -0.12 -2.68 -6.29
C VAL A 35 -0.36 -2.25 -7.74
N SER A 36 -0.23 -0.96 -8.04
CA SER A 36 -0.40 -0.47 -9.40
C SER A 36 0.94 -0.18 -10.05
N ALA A 37 0.99 -0.25 -11.36
CA ALA A 37 2.21 -0.01 -12.09
C ALA A 37 2.61 1.46 -12.04
N ARG A 38 3.91 1.73 -12.11
CA ARG A 38 4.43 3.10 -12.12
C ARG A 38 3.84 3.91 -13.27
N THR A 39 3.67 3.28 -14.43
CA THR A 39 3.14 3.99 -15.59
C THR A 39 1.72 4.48 -15.34
N PHE A 40 0.93 3.71 -14.62
CA PHE A 40 -0.43 4.13 -14.27
C PHE A 40 -0.36 5.38 -13.40
N THR A 41 0.49 5.38 -12.39
CA THR A 41 0.60 6.52 -11.50
C THR A 41 1.19 7.74 -12.23
N ALA A 42 2.16 7.52 -13.10
CA ALA A 42 2.77 8.62 -13.84
C ALA A 42 1.75 9.32 -14.73
N HIS A 43 0.79 8.57 -15.28
CA HIS A 43 -0.20 9.15 -16.16
C HIS A 43 -1.41 9.74 -15.44
N THR A 44 -1.76 9.20 -14.31
CA THR A 44 -3.02 9.58 -13.65
C THR A 44 -2.84 10.34 -12.35
N GLY A 45 -1.67 10.25 -11.73
CA GLY A 45 -1.48 10.80 -10.40
C GLY A 45 -2.06 9.91 -9.31
N LEU A 46 -2.65 8.78 -9.67
CA LEU A 46 -3.25 7.88 -8.69
C LEU A 46 -2.39 6.65 -8.49
N ALA A 47 -2.41 6.09 -7.32
CA ALA A 47 -1.78 4.81 -7.06
C ALA A 47 -2.77 3.92 -6.35
N VAL A 48 -2.79 2.65 -6.69
CA VAL A 48 -3.67 1.69 -6.02
C VAL A 48 -2.82 1.00 -4.96
N VAL A 49 -3.30 1.00 -3.74
CA VAL A 49 -2.51 0.51 -2.61
C VAL A 49 -3.34 -0.35 -1.67
N CYS A 50 -2.65 -1.20 -0.92
CA CYS A 50 -3.27 -1.98 0.14
C CYS A 50 -2.69 -1.49 1.47
N PRO A 51 -3.50 -1.02 2.40
CA PRO A 51 -3.01 -0.55 3.70
C PRO A 51 -2.38 -1.68 4.50
N ILE A 52 -1.44 -1.34 5.36
CA ILE A 52 -0.78 -2.31 6.23
C ILE A 52 -1.07 -1.91 7.66
N THR A 53 -1.56 -2.84 8.46
CA THR A 53 -1.84 -2.58 9.87
C THR A 53 -0.80 -3.23 10.74
N SER A 54 -0.42 -2.56 11.83
CA SER A 54 0.50 -3.16 12.78
C SER A 54 -0.21 -4.18 13.65
N ARG A 55 -1.57 -4.19 13.66
CA ARG A 55 -2.30 -5.09 14.47
C ARG A 55 -2.56 -6.32 13.68
N VAL A 56 -1.79 -7.35 13.85
CA VAL A 56 -1.89 -8.56 13.06
C VAL A 56 -3.03 -9.44 13.52
N ARG A 57 -3.97 -9.72 12.63
CA ARG A 57 -5.08 -10.61 12.90
C ARG A 57 -5.28 -11.40 11.63
N PRO A 58 -4.54 -12.46 11.41
CA PRO A 58 -4.54 -13.16 10.13
C PRO A 58 -5.94 -13.44 9.61
N PHE A 59 -6.14 -13.16 8.36
CA PHE A 59 -7.42 -13.25 7.72
C PHE A 59 -7.20 -13.82 6.32
N PRO A 60 -8.14 -14.55 5.75
CA PRO A 60 -7.90 -15.18 4.44
C PRO A 60 -7.47 -14.24 3.34
N THR A 61 -7.92 -12.98 3.35
CA THR A 61 -7.57 -12.03 2.31
C THR A 61 -6.43 -11.12 2.71
N SER A 62 -5.69 -11.43 3.78
CA SER A 62 -4.58 -10.58 4.15
C SER A 62 -3.27 -11.37 4.12
N VAL A 63 -2.15 -10.66 4.17
CA VAL A 63 -0.83 -11.28 4.09
C VAL A 63 0.05 -10.65 5.16
N VAL A 64 0.62 -11.47 6.02
CA VAL A 64 1.53 -10.96 7.04
C VAL A 64 2.90 -10.75 6.42
N LEU A 65 3.51 -9.59 6.68
CA LEU A 65 4.82 -9.30 6.14
C LEU A 65 5.89 -10.11 6.87
N PRO A 66 6.89 -10.59 6.14
CA PRO A 66 7.99 -11.32 6.79
C PRO A 66 8.89 -10.36 7.54
N PRO A 67 9.71 -10.85 8.46
CA PRO A 67 10.64 -10.00 9.16
C PRO A 67 11.74 -9.49 8.22
N GLY A 68 12.40 -8.45 8.59
CA GLY A 68 13.52 -7.92 7.81
C GLY A 68 13.18 -6.77 6.89
N LEU A 69 11.93 -6.42 6.77
CA LEU A 69 11.52 -5.28 5.97
C LEU A 69 11.38 -4.04 6.85
N PRO A 70 11.46 -2.85 6.27
CA PRO A 70 11.34 -1.63 7.07
C PRO A 70 9.93 -1.39 7.61
N VAL A 71 8.98 -2.18 7.16
CA VAL A 71 7.61 -2.08 7.63
C VAL A 71 7.20 -3.44 8.13
N ALA A 72 6.51 -3.49 9.26
CA ALA A 72 6.02 -4.73 9.81
C ALA A 72 4.51 -4.67 9.90
N GLY A 73 3.86 -5.82 9.84
CA GLY A 73 2.43 -5.89 10.00
C GLY A 73 1.76 -6.78 9.00
N GLU A 74 0.50 -6.49 8.74
CA GLU A 74 -0.33 -7.32 7.89
C GLU A 74 -0.90 -6.47 6.76
N ILE A 75 -0.74 -6.93 5.53
CA ILE A 75 -1.25 -6.24 4.36
C ILE A 75 -2.73 -6.57 4.24
N LEU A 76 -3.56 -5.55 4.29
CA LEU A 76 -5.00 -5.73 4.20
C LEU A 76 -5.41 -5.67 2.72
N VAL A 77 -5.31 -6.80 2.04
CA VAL A 77 -5.52 -6.83 0.59
C VAL A 77 -6.96 -6.44 0.23
N SER A 78 -7.93 -6.85 1.04
CA SER A 78 -9.33 -6.50 0.73
C SER A 78 -9.66 -5.04 0.98
N HIS A 79 -8.74 -4.28 1.58
CA HIS A 79 -8.94 -2.84 1.78
C HIS A 79 -8.27 -2.04 0.66
N VAL A 80 -7.98 -2.68 -0.46
CA VAL A 80 -7.35 -2.05 -1.59
C VAL A 80 -8.09 -0.78 -1.98
N ARG A 81 -7.37 0.28 -2.24
CA ARG A 81 -7.97 1.56 -2.59
C ARG A 81 -7.02 2.39 -3.41
N SER A 82 -7.57 3.34 -4.12
CA SER A 82 -6.80 4.29 -4.89
C SER A 82 -6.52 5.51 -4.05
N ILE A 83 -5.33 6.04 -4.12
CA ILE A 83 -5.00 7.30 -3.44
C ILE A 83 -4.49 8.29 -4.46
N ASP A 84 -4.69 9.58 -4.18
CA ASP A 84 -4.24 10.65 -5.04
C ASP A 84 -2.85 11.08 -4.57
N THR A 85 -1.82 10.74 -5.32
CA THR A 85 -0.44 11.00 -4.91
C THR A 85 -0.10 12.48 -5.01
N LEU A 86 -0.95 13.29 -5.65
CA LEU A 86 -0.71 14.71 -5.74
C LEU A 86 -1.33 15.44 -4.54
N ALA A 87 -2.31 14.84 -3.91
CA ALA A 87 -2.99 15.45 -2.78
C ALA A 87 -2.51 14.93 -1.44
N ARG A 88 -1.89 13.75 -1.41
CA ARG A 88 -1.45 13.15 -0.16
C ARG A 88 0.03 12.97 -0.18
N PRO A 89 0.71 13.08 0.94
CA PRO A 89 2.13 12.81 0.97
C PRO A 89 2.38 11.33 0.77
N VAL A 90 3.33 10.98 -0.06
CA VAL A 90 3.72 9.60 -0.28
C VAL A 90 5.23 9.52 -0.19
N ARG A 91 5.72 8.64 0.67
CA ARG A 91 7.14 8.50 0.85
C ARG A 91 7.54 7.04 0.71
N TYR A 92 8.57 6.78 -0.05
CA TYR A 92 9.10 5.43 -0.21
C TYR A 92 9.65 4.95 1.12
N ALA A 93 9.29 3.76 1.53
CA ALA A 93 9.70 3.25 2.84
C ALA A 93 11.10 2.60 2.82
N GLY A 94 11.73 2.54 1.67
CA GLY A 94 13.10 2.03 1.58
C GLY A 94 13.22 0.62 1.06
N ALA A 95 12.12 -0.02 0.72
CA ALA A 95 12.18 -1.37 0.18
C ALA A 95 10.92 -1.72 -0.58
N CYS A 96 11.01 -2.73 -1.41
CA CYS A 96 9.84 -3.33 -2.04
C CYS A 96 9.71 -4.74 -1.50
N VAL A 97 8.55 -5.34 -1.66
CA VAL A 97 8.33 -6.68 -1.15
C VAL A 97 8.98 -7.70 -2.07
N PRO A 98 9.39 -8.85 -1.55
CA PRO A 98 9.95 -9.90 -2.41
C PRO A 98 8.92 -10.37 -3.42
N SER A 99 9.39 -10.77 -4.59
CA SER A 99 8.53 -11.22 -5.65
C SER A 99 7.56 -12.32 -5.25
N PRO A 100 7.95 -13.34 -4.49
CA PRO A 100 6.99 -14.36 -4.09
C PRO A 100 5.83 -13.80 -3.28
N LEU A 101 6.10 -12.80 -2.44
CA LEU A 101 5.04 -12.19 -1.63
C LEU A 101 4.14 -11.36 -2.53
N ALA A 102 4.70 -10.66 -3.50
CA ALA A 102 3.90 -9.90 -4.44
C ALA A 102 2.94 -10.80 -5.21
N GLN A 103 3.37 -12.01 -5.55
CA GLN A 103 2.53 -12.96 -6.24
C GLN A 103 1.38 -13.43 -5.36
N VAL A 104 1.62 -13.61 -4.08
CA VAL A 104 0.58 -14.02 -3.14
C VAL A 104 -0.46 -12.89 -3.02
N VAL A 105 -0.02 -11.65 -2.94
CA VAL A 105 -0.94 -10.52 -2.86
C VAL A 105 -1.78 -10.44 -4.14
N ARG A 106 -1.15 -10.63 -5.31
CA ARG A 106 -1.86 -10.60 -6.56
C ARG A 106 -2.94 -11.69 -6.60
N ALA A 107 -2.60 -12.89 -6.17
CA ALA A 107 -3.56 -13.98 -6.17
C ALA A 107 -4.75 -13.68 -5.25
N LYS A 108 -4.48 -13.04 -4.11
CA LYS A 108 -5.56 -12.69 -3.20
C LYS A 108 -6.45 -11.59 -3.81
N LEU A 109 -5.86 -10.62 -4.50
CA LEU A 109 -6.67 -9.61 -5.18
C LEU A 109 -7.58 -10.29 -6.21
N TYR A 110 -7.05 -11.21 -6.98
CA TYR A 110 -7.86 -11.89 -7.98
C TYR A 110 -8.94 -12.75 -7.36
N SER A 111 -8.79 -13.15 -6.11
CA SER A 111 -9.77 -14.02 -5.49
C SER A 111 -11.10 -13.33 -5.24
N PHE A 112 -11.12 -11.99 -5.20
CA PHE A 112 -12.38 -11.28 -4.95
C PHE A 112 -12.68 -10.21 -6.00
N ILE A 113 -11.78 -9.95 -6.95
CA ILE A 113 -12.06 -9.04 -8.04
C ILE A 113 -12.28 -9.90 -9.25
N THR A 114 -13.54 -10.09 -9.63
CA THR A 114 -13.89 -11.09 -10.61
C THR A 114 -14.61 -10.54 -11.83
N ILE A 115 -14.46 -9.27 -12.10
CA ILE A 115 -15.19 -8.68 -13.19
C ILE A 115 -14.69 -9.16 -14.53
#